data_da438db7227259aaa4d7f18c6a07b98b
#
_entry.id   da438db7227259aaa4d7f18c6a07b98b
#
_cell.length_a   1.000
_cell.length_b   1.000
_cell.length_c   1.000
_cell.angle_alpha   90.00
_cell.angle_beta   90.00
_cell.angle_gamma   90.00
#
_symmetry.space_group_name_H-M   'P 1'
#
loop_
_entity.id
_entity.type
_entity.pdbx_description
1 polymer ?
#
loop_
_entity_poly.entity_id
_entity_poly.type
_entity_poly.pdbx_seq_one_letter_code
_entity_poly.pdbx_strand_id
1 'polypeptide(L)'
;TAMRMGRRLFATNCAVCHGAAGTGSEGFPNLTDAQWHWGGSADQIKATIAKGRNAMMPAWEVPLQEAGVKEVTEYVMQLAGREVDATLAAAGQARYAMFCAACHGADGSGQPMLGAPSLNEEVWLYGNSRLRIEETIRHGRAGQMPAFTERLGADKVHILSAYVMSLRQDQDDEDEPDETEQ
;
A
#
# COMPACT_ATOMS: atom_id res chain seq x y z
N THR A 1 24.93 11.30 -14.03
CA THR A 1 24.91 10.77 -12.67
C THR A 1 23.85 9.68 -12.54
N ALA A 2 23.99 8.75 -11.58
CA ALA A 2 23.07 7.62 -11.35
C ALA A 2 21.62 8.10 -11.14
N MET A 3 21.40 9.15 -10.35
CA MET A 3 20.06 9.70 -10.08
C MET A 3 19.35 10.20 -11.33
N ARG A 4 20.07 10.89 -12.24
CA ARG A 4 19.48 11.33 -13.51
C ARG A 4 19.10 10.14 -14.41
N MET A 5 19.86 9.05 -14.37
CA MET A 5 19.53 7.80 -15.06
C MET A 5 18.31 7.13 -14.40
N GLY A 6 18.28 7.04 -13.06
CA GLY A 6 17.15 6.52 -12.30
C GLY A 6 15.85 7.24 -12.65
N ARG A 7 15.86 8.58 -12.65
CA ARG A 7 14.69 9.39 -13.05
C ARG A 7 14.19 9.06 -14.47
N ARG A 8 15.10 8.90 -15.43
CA ARG A 8 14.71 8.52 -16.81
C ARG A 8 14.12 7.13 -16.87
N LEU A 9 14.72 6.16 -16.16
CA LEU A 9 14.21 4.80 -16.08
C LEU A 9 12.82 4.77 -15.44
N PHE A 10 12.63 5.55 -14.39
CA PHE A 10 11.33 5.69 -13.71
C PHE A 10 10.27 6.27 -14.67
N ALA A 11 10.58 7.40 -15.30
CA ALA A 11 9.66 8.05 -16.24
C ALA A 11 9.21 7.13 -17.39
N THR A 12 10.11 6.26 -17.87
CA THR A 12 9.83 5.37 -18.99
C THR A 12 9.10 4.08 -18.59
N ASN A 13 9.34 3.57 -17.37
CA ASN A 13 8.90 2.22 -16.99
C ASN A 13 7.90 2.19 -15.83
N CYS A 14 7.86 3.21 -14.99
CA CYS A 14 7.13 3.20 -13.71
C CYS A 14 6.04 4.27 -13.66
N ALA A 15 6.28 5.45 -14.25
CA ALA A 15 5.39 6.60 -14.17
C ALA A 15 3.98 6.34 -14.74
N VAL A 16 3.83 5.42 -15.68
CA VAL A 16 2.52 5.04 -16.25
C VAL A 16 1.55 4.49 -15.19
N CYS A 17 2.09 3.83 -14.14
CA CYS A 17 1.30 3.31 -13.02
C CYS A 17 1.42 4.18 -11.77
N HIS A 18 2.64 4.58 -11.42
CA HIS A 18 2.91 5.28 -10.16
C HIS A 18 2.85 6.82 -10.26
N GLY A 19 2.51 7.36 -11.43
CA GLY A 19 2.53 8.82 -11.66
C GLY A 19 3.93 9.36 -11.91
N ALA A 20 4.03 10.53 -12.54
CA ALA A 20 5.31 11.15 -12.89
C ALA A 20 6.14 11.55 -11.66
N ALA A 21 5.48 11.94 -10.57
CA ALA A 21 6.09 12.27 -9.28
C ALA A 21 6.23 11.04 -8.34
N GLY A 22 5.70 9.88 -8.70
CA GLY A 22 5.71 8.69 -7.86
C GLY A 22 4.60 8.66 -6.80
N THR A 23 3.66 9.60 -6.81
CA THR A 23 2.59 9.74 -5.82
C THR A 23 1.47 8.70 -5.94
N GLY A 24 1.57 7.81 -6.92
CA GLY A 24 0.57 6.76 -7.13
C GLY A 24 -0.77 7.26 -7.65
N SER A 25 -1.73 6.38 -7.61
CA SER A 25 -3.15 6.61 -7.88
C SER A 25 -3.95 5.44 -7.31
N GLU A 26 -5.28 5.47 -7.41
CA GLU A 26 -6.09 4.34 -6.94
C GLU A 26 -5.63 3.02 -7.57
N GLY A 27 -5.29 2.04 -6.73
CA GLY A 27 -4.75 0.73 -7.12
C GLY A 27 -3.24 0.71 -7.40
N PHE A 28 -2.57 1.85 -7.39
CA PHE A 28 -1.12 1.96 -7.58
C PHE A 28 -0.46 2.69 -6.41
N PRO A 29 0.45 2.04 -5.66
CA PRO A 29 1.06 2.62 -4.47
C PRO A 29 1.74 3.96 -4.71
N ASN A 30 1.60 4.87 -3.75
CA ASN A 30 2.45 6.02 -3.60
C ASN A 30 3.86 5.56 -3.19
N LEU A 31 4.88 6.08 -3.83
CA LEU A 31 6.29 5.73 -3.59
C LEU A 31 7.03 6.83 -2.84
N THR A 32 6.33 7.93 -2.51
CA THR A 32 6.90 9.09 -1.81
C THR A 32 6.57 9.08 -0.33
N ASP A 33 5.57 8.30 0.11
CA ASP A 33 5.19 8.17 1.51
C ASP A 33 5.97 7.08 2.28
N ALA A 34 5.65 6.92 3.55
CA ALA A 34 6.27 5.92 4.42
C ALA A 34 5.58 4.54 4.37
N GLN A 35 4.49 4.38 3.60
CA GLN A 35 3.67 3.17 3.59
C GLN A 35 4.12 2.17 2.52
N TRP A 36 4.80 1.13 2.95
CA TRP A 36 5.37 0.11 2.07
C TRP A 36 4.78 -1.27 2.33
N HIS A 37 3.81 -1.68 1.53
CA HIS A 37 3.11 -2.96 1.67
C HIS A 37 4.04 -4.19 1.63
N TRP A 38 5.17 -4.10 0.94
CA TRP A 38 6.16 -5.17 0.78
C TRP A 38 7.48 -4.86 1.49
N GLY A 39 7.46 -3.88 2.41
CA GLY A 39 8.61 -3.36 3.10
C GLY A 39 9.39 -2.31 2.32
N GLY A 40 9.94 -1.32 3.05
CA GLY A 40 10.59 -0.11 2.53
C GLY A 40 12.11 -0.10 2.65
N SER A 41 12.77 -1.22 3.02
CA SER A 41 14.23 -1.27 3.00
C SER A 41 14.78 -1.32 1.57
N ALA A 42 16.04 -0.90 1.39
CA ALA A 42 16.72 -0.92 0.08
C ALA A 42 16.62 -2.28 -0.62
N ASP A 43 16.82 -3.36 0.11
CA ASP A 43 16.77 -4.72 -0.42
C ASP A 43 15.35 -5.15 -0.78
N GLN A 44 14.35 -4.76 0.01
CA GLN A 44 12.94 -5.05 -0.24
C GLN A 44 12.43 -4.30 -1.48
N ILE A 45 12.76 -3.01 -1.62
CA ILE A 45 12.43 -2.20 -2.80
C ILE A 45 13.11 -2.79 -4.04
N LYS A 46 14.41 -3.11 -3.96
CA LYS A 46 15.15 -3.74 -5.05
C LYS A 46 14.55 -5.09 -5.43
N ALA A 47 14.19 -5.93 -4.46
CA ALA A 47 13.54 -7.22 -4.70
C ALA A 47 12.17 -7.04 -5.36
N THR A 48 11.40 -6.03 -4.95
CA THR A 48 10.10 -5.69 -5.52
C THR A 48 10.23 -5.30 -6.99
N ILE A 49 11.16 -4.42 -7.34
CA ILE A 49 11.41 -4.02 -8.72
C ILE A 49 11.95 -5.19 -9.54
N ALA A 50 12.89 -5.94 -8.99
CA ALA A 50 13.53 -7.04 -9.70
C ALA A 50 12.57 -8.17 -10.05
N LYS A 51 11.74 -8.60 -9.09
CA LYS A 51 10.91 -9.82 -9.17
C LYS A 51 9.43 -9.53 -9.43
N GLY A 52 9.03 -8.27 -9.34
CA GLY A 52 7.61 -7.89 -9.34
C GLY A 52 6.89 -8.32 -8.08
N ARG A 53 5.59 -8.06 -8.03
CA ARG A 53 4.69 -8.45 -6.95
C ARG A 53 3.33 -8.88 -7.48
N ASN A 54 2.77 -9.89 -6.84
CA ASN A 54 1.38 -10.28 -7.01
C ASN A 54 0.73 -10.21 -5.63
N ALA A 55 -0.27 -9.37 -5.50
CA ALA A 55 -1.07 -9.24 -4.29
C ALA A 55 -2.49 -9.69 -4.58
N MET A 56 -3.05 -10.52 -3.72
CA MET A 56 -4.44 -10.96 -3.85
C MET A 56 -5.11 -10.97 -2.48
N MET A 57 -6.19 -10.22 -2.36
CA MET A 57 -7.16 -10.32 -1.28
C MET A 57 -8.39 -11.03 -1.84
N PRO A 58 -8.79 -12.19 -1.32
CA PRO A 58 -9.97 -12.89 -1.80
C PRO A 58 -11.26 -12.11 -1.51
N ALA A 59 -12.31 -12.42 -2.28
CA ALA A 59 -13.65 -11.90 -2.04
C ALA A 59 -14.28 -12.57 -0.81
N TRP A 60 -14.89 -11.79 0.05
CA TRP A 60 -15.48 -12.25 1.31
C TRP A 60 -17.00 -12.11 1.38
N GLU A 61 -17.66 -11.70 0.29
CA GLU A 61 -19.12 -11.50 0.24
C GLU A 61 -19.89 -12.75 0.66
N VAL A 62 -19.52 -13.90 0.12
CA VAL A 62 -20.26 -15.16 0.39
C VAL A 62 -20.10 -15.61 1.84
N PRO A 63 -18.91 -15.73 2.43
CA PRO A 63 -18.77 -16.17 3.83
C PRO A 63 -19.28 -15.15 4.86
N LEU A 64 -19.17 -13.84 4.56
CA LEU A 64 -19.60 -12.79 5.48
C LEU A 64 -21.08 -12.45 5.35
N GLN A 65 -21.63 -12.60 4.16
CA GLN A 65 -22.95 -12.08 3.81
C GLN A 65 -23.05 -10.54 4.01
N GLU A 66 -24.19 -9.94 3.67
CA GLU A 66 -24.38 -8.49 3.74
C GLU A 66 -24.12 -7.89 5.13
N ALA A 67 -24.64 -8.55 6.16
CA ALA A 67 -24.49 -8.09 7.54
C ALA A 67 -23.01 -8.14 7.98
N GLY A 68 -22.33 -9.26 7.73
CA GLY A 68 -20.93 -9.43 8.12
C GLY A 68 -19.99 -8.51 7.38
N VAL A 69 -20.26 -8.16 6.12
CA VAL A 69 -19.48 -7.16 5.40
C VAL A 69 -19.54 -5.80 6.10
N LYS A 70 -20.75 -5.35 6.48
CA LYS A 70 -20.94 -4.08 7.21
C LYS A 70 -20.26 -4.10 8.58
N GLU A 71 -20.42 -5.18 9.32
CA GLU A 71 -19.79 -5.36 10.63
C GLU A 71 -18.27 -5.30 10.55
N VAL A 72 -17.65 -6.05 9.62
CA VAL A 72 -16.19 -6.03 9.42
C VAL A 72 -15.73 -4.66 8.93
N THR A 73 -16.49 -3.99 8.06
CA THR A 73 -16.15 -2.63 7.60
C THR A 73 -16.05 -1.65 8.78
N GLU A 74 -17.04 -1.66 9.69
CA GLU A 74 -17.01 -0.80 10.87
C GLU A 74 -15.81 -1.12 11.78
N TYR A 75 -15.51 -2.40 12.00
CA TYR A 75 -14.35 -2.78 12.79
C TYR A 75 -13.02 -2.34 12.15
N VAL A 76 -12.88 -2.49 10.84
CA VAL A 76 -11.70 -2.05 10.08
C VAL A 76 -11.54 -0.53 10.14
N MET A 77 -12.65 0.22 10.03
CA MET A 77 -12.64 1.68 10.22
C MET A 77 -12.25 2.06 11.66
N GLN A 78 -12.66 1.28 12.66
CA GLN A 78 -12.28 1.48 14.05
C GLN A 78 -10.77 1.28 14.26
N LEU A 79 -10.17 0.26 13.62
CA LEU A 79 -8.71 0.05 13.64
C LEU A 79 -7.94 1.27 13.11
N ALA A 80 -8.47 1.94 12.10
CA ALA A 80 -7.92 3.18 11.55
C ALA A 80 -8.29 4.45 12.39
N GLY A 81 -8.82 4.29 13.61
CA GLY A 81 -9.15 5.40 14.50
C GLY A 81 -10.31 6.29 14.03
N ARG A 82 -11.18 5.78 13.16
CA ARG A 82 -12.27 6.54 12.54
C ARG A 82 -13.58 6.40 13.32
N GLU A 83 -14.51 7.33 13.08
CA GLU A 83 -15.85 7.29 13.65
C GLU A 83 -16.67 6.13 13.05
N VAL A 84 -17.28 5.30 13.90
CA VAL A 84 -17.95 4.05 13.54
C VAL A 84 -19.25 3.83 14.32
N ASP A 85 -20.10 2.93 13.81
CA ASP A 85 -21.14 2.32 14.62
C ASP A 85 -20.49 1.29 15.56
N ALA A 86 -20.45 1.61 16.86
CA ALA A 86 -19.81 0.78 17.88
C ALA A 86 -20.43 -0.62 18.02
N THR A 87 -21.73 -0.76 17.73
CA THR A 87 -22.42 -2.05 17.81
C THR A 87 -21.99 -2.96 16.65
N LEU A 88 -21.94 -2.42 15.44
CA LEU A 88 -21.46 -3.14 14.27
C LEU A 88 -19.98 -3.46 14.39
N ALA A 89 -19.14 -2.51 14.84
CA ALA A 89 -17.73 -2.72 15.03
C ALA A 89 -17.44 -3.86 16.03
N ALA A 90 -18.16 -3.90 17.16
CA ALA A 90 -18.03 -4.98 18.14
C ALA A 90 -18.41 -6.35 17.56
N ALA A 91 -19.46 -6.42 16.74
CA ALA A 91 -19.83 -7.65 16.02
C ALA A 91 -18.80 -8.04 14.96
N GLY A 92 -18.20 -7.04 14.29
CA GLY A 92 -17.17 -7.20 13.26
C GLY A 92 -15.86 -7.75 13.79
N GLN A 93 -15.50 -7.48 15.04
CA GLN A 93 -14.25 -7.92 15.65
C GLN A 93 -14.06 -9.45 15.59
N ALA A 94 -15.10 -10.21 15.94
CA ALA A 94 -15.03 -11.68 15.91
C ALA A 94 -14.86 -12.21 14.48
N ARG A 95 -15.53 -11.60 13.51
CA ARG A 95 -15.41 -11.97 12.10
C ARG A 95 -14.04 -11.59 11.53
N TYR A 96 -13.52 -10.42 11.90
CA TYR A 96 -12.17 -10.00 11.53
C TYR A 96 -11.12 -11.00 12.03
N ALA A 97 -11.21 -11.40 13.30
CA ALA A 97 -10.29 -12.38 13.87
C ALA A 97 -10.32 -13.73 13.12
N MET A 98 -11.49 -14.12 12.61
CA MET A 98 -11.67 -15.38 11.89
C MET A 98 -11.19 -15.34 10.45
N PHE A 99 -11.44 -14.26 9.72
CA PHE A 99 -11.26 -14.19 8.26
C PHE A 99 -10.13 -13.27 7.79
N CYS A 100 -9.74 -12.28 8.60
CA CYS A 100 -8.87 -11.18 8.15
C CYS A 100 -7.53 -11.15 8.87
N ALA A 101 -7.51 -11.48 10.17
CA ALA A 101 -6.34 -11.34 11.03
C ALA A 101 -5.13 -12.17 10.59
N ALA A 102 -5.34 -13.30 9.93
CA ALA A 102 -4.26 -14.15 9.42
C ALA A 102 -3.35 -13.41 8.41
N CYS A 103 -3.91 -12.47 7.65
CA CYS A 103 -3.17 -11.67 6.67
C CYS A 103 -2.88 -10.25 7.18
N HIS A 104 -3.85 -9.60 7.84
CA HIS A 104 -3.74 -8.20 8.23
C HIS A 104 -3.24 -7.98 9.66
N GLY A 105 -2.96 -9.07 10.42
CA GLY A 105 -2.62 -8.98 11.84
C GLY A 105 -3.85 -8.85 12.73
N ALA A 106 -3.75 -9.28 13.98
CA ALA A 106 -4.85 -9.20 14.95
C ALA A 106 -5.21 -7.75 15.30
N ASP A 107 -4.26 -6.86 15.20
CA ASP A 107 -4.32 -5.43 15.46
C ASP A 107 -4.44 -4.57 14.18
N GLY A 108 -4.51 -5.19 13.00
CA GLY A 108 -4.56 -4.49 11.72
C GLY A 108 -3.21 -3.94 11.23
N SER A 109 -2.09 -4.32 11.83
CA SER A 109 -0.74 -3.80 11.46
C SER A 109 -0.24 -4.23 10.08
N GLY A 110 -0.94 -5.19 9.44
CA GLY A 110 -0.55 -5.73 8.15
C GLY A 110 0.56 -6.79 8.24
N GLN A 111 0.96 -7.31 7.08
CA GLN A 111 2.01 -8.33 7.00
C GLN A 111 2.82 -8.18 5.70
N PRO A 112 3.98 -7.48 5.75
CA PRO A 112 4.79 -7.19 4.56
C PRO A 112 5.24 -8.43 3.78
N MET A 113 5.42 -9.57 4.46
CA MET A 113 5.79 -10.83 3.81
C MET A 113 4.71 -11.35 2.83
N LEU A 114 3.45 -11.03 3.08
CA LEU A 114 2.30 -11.37 2.26
C LEU A 114 1.85 -10.21 1.35
N GLY A 115 2.41 -9.01 1.55
CA GLY A 115 1.94 -7.79 0.91
C GLY A 115 0.55 -7.36 1.39
N ALA A 116 0.14 -7.84 2.57
CA ALA A 116 -1.10 -7.42 3.20
C ALA A 116 -0.88 -6.06 3.89
N PRO A 117 -1.60 -5.01 3.49
CA PRO A 117 -1.40 -3.67 4.01
C PRO A 117 -1.81 -3.55 5.48
N SER A 118 -1.21 -2.58 6.18
CA SER A 118 -1.73 -2.06 7.43
C SER A 118 -3.13 -1.49 7.21
N LEU A 119 -4.01 -1.70 8.15
CA LEU A 119 -5.38 -1.16 8.20
C LEU A 119 -5.50 -0.02 9.22
N ASN A 120 -4.39 0.34 9.89
CA ASN A 120 -4.31 1.39 10.90
C ASN A 120 -3.94 2.76 10.30
N GLU A 121 -3.77 2.81 8.97
CA GLU A 121 -3.34 4.00 8.25
C GLU A 121 -4.54 4.85 7.78
N GLU A 122 -4.30 6.14 7.55
CA GLU A 122 -5.31 7.05 7.02
C GLU A 122 -5.51 6.93 5.51
N VAL A 123 -4.43 6.59 4.77
CA VAL A 123 -4.43 6.51 3.31
C VAL A 123 -4.41 5.06 2.86
N TRP A 124 -5.35 4.70 2.01
CA TRP A 124 -5.51 3.33 1.53
C TRP A 124 -5.50 3.26 0.01
N LEU A 125 -4.83 2.26 -0.51
CA LEU A 125 -4.58 2.06 -1.94
C LEU A 125 -5.85 2.07 -2.81
N TYR A 126 -6.97 1.59 -2.29
CA TYR A 126 -8.27 1.51 -2.98
C TYR A 126 -9.32 2.46 -2.40
N GLY A 127 -8.87 3.47 -1.64
CA GLY A 127 -9.74 4.43 -0.98
C GLY A 127 -10.24 3.95 0.38
N ASN A 128 -10.45 4.92 1.26
CA ASN A 128 -10.76 4.71 2.68
C ASN A 128 -12.20 5.05 3.06
N SER A 129 -13.08 5.39 2.11
CA SER A 129 -14.51 5.59 2.42
C SER A 129 -15.18 4.26 2.78
N ARG A 130 -16.21 4.31 3.62
CA ARG A 130 -16.99 3.13 4.02
C ARG A 130 -17.40 2.29 2.81
N LEU A 131 -17.92 2.89 1.76
CA LEU A 131 -18.30 2.19 0.53
C LEU A 131 -17.12 1.50 -0.15
N ARG A 132 -15.95 2.14 -0.21
CA ARG A 132 -14.75 1.55 -0.85
C ARG A 132 -14.20 0.38 -0.04
N ILE A 133 -14.30 0.45 1.30
CA ILE A 133 -13.91 -0.65 2.18
C ILE A 133 -14.88 -1.82 2.00
N GLU A 134 -16.19 -1.58 2.01
CA GLU A 134 -17.19 -2.61 1.72
C GLU A 134 -16.97 -3.27 0.37
N GLU A 135 -16.74 -2.49 -0.69
CA GLU A 135 -16.44 -2.99 -2.03
C GLU A 135 -15.19 -3.88 -2.04
N THR A 136 -14.14 -3.45 -1.33
CA THR A 136 -12.89 -4.20 -1.20
C THR A 136 -13.11 -5.54 -0.48
N ILE A 137 -13.88 -5.54 0.60
CA ILE A 137 -14.22 -6.76 1.35
C ILE A 137 -15.10 -7.69 0.51
N ARG A 138 -16.13 -7.16 -0.17
CA ARG A 138 -17.05 -7.96 -0.98
C ARG A 138 -16.33 -8.68 -2.12
N HIS A 139 -15.61 -7.93 -2.92
CA HIS A 139 -15.10 -8.40 -4.22
C HIS A 139 -13.63 -8.80 -4.19
N GLY A 140 -12.93 -8.50 -3.08
CA GLY A 140 -11.49 -8.67 -3.00
C GLY A 140 -10.74 -7.69 -3.88
N ARG A 141 -9.41 -7.87 -3.93
CA ARG A 141 -8.51 -7.07 -4.78
C ARG A 141 -7.43 -7.96 -5.37
N ALA A 142 -7.03 -7.65 -6.59
CA ALA A 142 -5.89 -8.27 -7.24
C ALA A 142 -5.02 -7.19 -7.86
N GLY A 143 -3.76 -7.13 -7.44
CA GLY A 143 -2.78 -6.19 -7.95
C GLY A 143 -1.55 -6.92 -8.49
N GLN A 144 -1.01 -6.45 -9.60
CA GLN A 144 0.19 -7.00 -10.19
C GLN A 144 1.18 -5.91 -10.55
N MET A 145 2.41 -6.02 -10.05
CA MET A 145 3.57 -5.28 -10.51
C MET A 145 4.47 -6.24 -11.28
N PRO A 146 4.81 -5.99 -12.54
CA PRO A 146 5.66 -6.86 -13.33
C PRO A 146 7.11 -6.86 -12.81
N ALA A 147 7.84 -7.94 -13.10
CA ALA A 147 9.28 -8.04 -12.86
C ALA A 147 10.06 -7.25 -13.91
N PHE A 148 11.13 -6.56 -13.49
CA PHE A 148 11.91 -5.71 -14.39
C PHE A 148 13.33 -6.22 -14.68
N THR A 149 13.79 -7.27 -13.99
CA THR A 149 15.17 -7.79 -14.17
C THR A 149 15.46 -8.23 -15.60
N GLU A 150 14.57 -8.97 -16.24
CA GLU A 150 14.78 -9.45 -17.61
C GLU A 150 14.81 -8.29 -18.62
N ARG A 151 13.99 -7.27 -18.42
CA ARG A 151 13.87 -6.13 -19.32
C ARG A 151 14.95 -5.08 -19.13
N LEU A 152 15.39 -4.83 -17.91
CA LEU A 152 16.32 -3.75 -17.58
C LEU A 152 17.73 -4.22 -17.26
N GLY A 153 17.89 -5.43 -16.76
CA GLY A 153 19.14 -5.94 -16.19
C GLY A 153 19.35 -5.46 -14.75
N ALA A 154 20.23 -6.18 -14.02
CA ALA A 154 20.45 -5.98 -12.58
C ALA A 154 20.96 -4.57 -12.24
N ASP A 155 21.85 -4.00 -13.06
CA ASP A 155 22.46 -2.70 -12.80
C ASP A 155 21.43 -1.56 -12.88
N LYS A 156 20.54 -1.59 -13.90
CA LYS A 156 19.49 -0.58 -14.03
C LYS A 156 18.42 -0.73 -12.95
N VAL A 157 18.11 -1.96 -12.54
CA VAL A 157 17.23 -2.22 -11.39
C VAL A 157 17.83 -1.63 -10.12
N HIS A 158 19.14 -1.78 -9.90
CA HIS A 158 19.81 -1.19 -8.75
C HIS A 158 19.75 0.35 -8.75
N ILE A 159 20.05 0.97 -9.89
CA ILE A 159 19.95 2.45 -10.05
C ILE A 159 18.50 2.91 -9.83
N LEU A 160 17.53 2.20 -10.37
CA LEU A 160 16.12 2.53 -10.25
C LEU A 160 15.63 2.40 -8.80
N SER A 161 16.07 1.37 -8.06
CA SER A 161 15.72 1.22 -6.64
C SER A 161 16.30 2.36 -5.78
N ALA A 162 17.52 2.79 -6.05
CA ALA A 162 18.11 3.96 -5.37
C ALA A 162 17.32 5.25 -5.67
N TYR A 163 16.87 5.44 -6.92
CA TYR A 163 16.02 6.58 -7.27
C TYR A 163 14.66 6.53 -6.55
N VAL A 164 14.00 5.36 -6.52
CA VAL A 164 12.71 5.21 -5.82
C VAL A 164 12.86 5.51 -4.32
N MET A 165 13.97 5.10 -3.71
CA MET A 165 14.24 5.45 -2.31
C MET A 165 14.39 6.96 -2.08
N SER A 166 15.00 7.68 -3.03
CA SER A 166 15.18 9.14 -2.90
C SER A 166 13.87 9.92 -3.00
N LEU A 167 12.82 9.35 -3.64
CA LEU A 167 11.51 10.01 -3.72
C LEU A 167 10.90 10.26 -2.32
N ARG A 168 11.19 9.40 -1.35
CA ARG A 168 10.77 9.58 0.04
C ARG A 168 11.58 10.64 0.77
N GLN A 169 12.89 10.69 0.53
CA GLN A 169 13.79 11.64 1.17
C GLN A 169 13.53 13.09 0.73
N ASP A 170 13.14 13.27 -0.53
CA ASP A 170 12.83 14.60 -1.06
C ASP A 170 11.60 15.25 -0.39
N GLN A 171 10.73 14.49 0.26
CA GLN A 171 9.57 15.02 1.01
C GLN A 171 9.93 15.43 2.46
N ASP A 172 10.88 14.72 3.08
CA ASP A 172 11.35 15.07 4.43
C ASP A 172 12.09 16.42 4.42
N ASP A 173 12.73 16.79 3.29
CA ASP A 173 13.45 18.07 3.12
C ASP A 173 12.51 19.26 2.78
N GLU A 174 11.30 19.02 2.25
CA GLU A 174 10.31 20.09 1.96
C GLU A 174 9.47 20.47 3.19
N ASP A 175 9.42 19.62 4.21
CA ASP A 175 8.68 19.86 5.45
C ASP A 175 9.53 20.51 6.57
N GLU A 176 10.83 20.75 6.38
CA GLU A 176 11.61 21.56 7.30
C GLU A 176 11.26 23.05 7.08
N PRO A 177 10.67 23.75 8.08
CA PRO A 177 10.41 25.17 7.97
C PRO A 177 11.75 25.90 7.84
N ASP A 178 11.85 26.78 6.85
CA ASP A 178 12.99 27.69 6.66
C ASP A 178 13.19 28.56 7.92
N GLU A 179 14.09 28.13 8.82
CA GLU A 179 14.44 28.87 10.03
C GLU A 179 15.30 30.12 9.74
N THR A 180 15.34 30.63 8.50
CA THR A 180 16.18 31.78 8.12
C THR A 180 15.47 33.13 8.09
N GLU A 181 14.26 33.28 8.66
CA GLU A 181 13.67 34.62 8.92
C GLU A 181 13.64 34.94 10.42
N GLN A 182 14.80 35.35 10.96
CA GLN A 182 14.89 36.18 12.17
C GLN A 182 15.82 37.35 11.93
#